data_f909c8ad71c01832d65f8ed68f9055dc
#
_entry.id   f909c8ad71c01832d65f8ed68f9055dc
#
_cell.length_a   1.000
_cell.length_b   1.000
_cell.length_c   1.000
_cell.angle_alpha   90.00
_cell.angle_beta   90.00
_cell.angle_gamma   90.00
#
_symmetry.space_group_name_H-M   'P 1'
#
loop_
_entity.id
_entity.type
_entity.pdbx_description
1 polymer ?
#
loop_
_entity_poly.entity_id
_entity_poly.type
_entity_poly.pdbx_seq_one_letter_code
_entity_poly.pdbx_strand_id
1 'polypeptide(L)'
;MKQNLRIVYIVLLFCGTFIPAATGLSAMDISGYESNVNIAVAAERSTEFSKISDKTGKAPFFLIFDGSGAFVKAIKNPAQYQQGGASSSVTALLKKESVKTLIAVEFGAKMENNLKAAGIEYLEHSGTAKEVVESIFKK
;
A
#
# COMPACT_ATOMS: atom_id res chain seq x y z
N MET A 1 -14.79 2.11 -12.74
CA MET A 1 -15.24 2.85 -13.95
C MET A 1 -16.38 3.82 -13.68
N LYS A 2 -17.45 3.43 -12.99
CA LYS A 2 -18.58 4.33 -12.73
C LYS A 2 -18.26 5.50 -11.77
N GLN A 3 -17.32 5.34 -10.85
CA GLN A 3 -16.92 6.40 -9.93
C GLN A 3 -16.06 7.47 -10.61
N ASN A 4 -15.22 7.09 -11.54
CA ASN A 4 -14.40 8.06 -12.30
C ASN A 4 -15.25 8.95 -13.20
N LEU A 5 -16.34 8.41 -13.74
CA LEU A 5 -17.27 9.16 -14.57
C LEU A 5 -18.03 10.23 -13.78
N ARG A 6 -18.35 9.96 -12.51
CA ARG A 6 -19.02 10.94 -11.63
C ARG A 6 -18.09 12.08 -11.23
N ILE A 7 -16.82 11.78 -10.95
CA ILE A 7 -15.82 12.79 -10.61
C ILE A 7 -15.55 13.70 -11.81
N VAL A 8 -15.41 13.12 -12.98
CA VAL A 8 -15.24 13.87 -14.24
C VAL A 8 -16.47 14.75 -14.54
N TYR A 9 -17.67 14.25 -14.23
CA TYR A 9 -18.89 15.00 -14.44
C TYR A 9 -19.03 16.21 -13.47
N ILE A 10 -18.64 16.04 -12.22
CA ILE A 10 -18.63 17.12 -11.23
C ILE A 10 -17.59 18.18 -11.59
N VAL A 11 -16.42 17.77 -12.04
CA VAL A 11 -15.36 18.69 -12.51
C VAL A 11 -15.80 19.45 -13.75
N LEU A 12 -16.51 18.81 -14.68
CA LEU A 12 -17.05 19.47 -15.88
C LEU A 12 -18.18 20.48 -15.55
N LEU A 13 -18.99 20.21 -14.55
CA LEU A 13 -20.04 21.14 -14.11
C LEU A 13 -19.47 22.37 -13.40
N PHE A 14 -18.33 22.23 -12.71
CA PHE A 14 -17.64 23.36 -12.05
C PHE A 14 -16.78 24.18 -13.02
N CYS A 15 -16.30 23.57 -14.12
CA CYS A 15 -15.49 24.24 -15.13
C CYS A 15 -16.26 25.10 -16.13
N GLY A 16 -17.61 25.10 -16.07
CA GLY A 16 -18.42 25.85 -17.01
C GLY A 16 -18.30 27.38 -16.93
N THR A 17 -17.64 27.91 -15.91
CA THR A 17 -17.51 29.36 -15.71
C THR A 17 -16.07 29.88 -15.67
N PHE A 18 -15.04 29.01 -15.70
CA PHE A 18 -13.64 29.47 -15.61
C PHE A 18 -12.67 28.56 -16.39
N ILE A 19 -12.75 28.62 -17.69
CA ILE A 19 -12.15 27.66 -18.61
C ILE A 19 -10.62 27.67 -18.70
N PRO A 20 -9.85 28.75 -18.55
CA PRO A 20 -8.41 28.68 -18.85
C PRO A 20 -7.53 28.21 -17.66
N ALA A 21 -7.98 28.32 -16.44
CA ALA A 21 -7.16 27.99 -15.27
C ALA A 21 -7.41 26.57 -14.72
N ALA A 22 -8.53 25.97 -15.08
CA ALA A 22 -8.94 24.68 -14.52
C ALA A 22 -8.38 23.46 -15.26
N THR A 23 -8.00 23.62 -16.51
CA THR A 23 -7.49 22.50 -17.33
C THR A 23 -6.08 22.07 -16.98
N GLY A 24 -5.26 22.95 -16.42
CA GLY A 24 -3.91 22.58 -15.96
C GLY A 24 -3.88 21.94 -14.56
N LEU A 25 -4.81 22.36 -13.69
CA LEU A 25 -4.86 21.89 -12.30
C LEU A 25 -5.55 20.53 -12.15
N SER A 26 -6.55 20.24 -12.95
CA SER A 26 -7.29 18.98 -12.85
C SER A 26 -6.49 17.75 -13.31
N ALA A 27 -5.59 17.92 -14.28
CA ALA A 27 -4.73 16.84 -14.76
C ALA A 27 -3.60 16.50 -13.78
N MET A 28 -3.13 17.46 -12.96
CA MET A 28 -2.09 17.25 -11.96
C MET A 28 -2.64 16.60 -10.68
N ASP A 29 -3.86 16.94 -10.28
CA ASP A 29 -4.46 16.39 -9.06
C ASP A 29 -4.93 14.93 -9.20
N ILE A 30 -5.34 14.53 -10.39
CA ILE A 30 -5.80 13.16 -10.64
C ILE A 30 -4.63 12.17 -10.69
N SER A 31 -3.49 12.57 -11.24
CA SER A 31 -2.30 11.70 -11.29
C SER A 31 -1.60 11.56 -9.94
N GLY A 32 -1.75 12.55 -9.04
CA GLY A 32 -1.19 12.50 -7.69
C GLY A 32 -2.04 11.72 -6.68
N TYR A 33 -3.32 11.57 -6.94
CA TYR A 33 -4.23 10.95 -5.98
C TYR A 33 -4.27 9.42 -6.07
N GLU A 34 -4.06 8.86 -7.24
CA GLU A 34 -4.02 7.41 -7.45
C GLU A 34 -2.66 6.77 -7.11
N SER A 35 -1.58 7.54 -7.11
CA SER A 35 -0.23 7.03 -6.86
C SER A 35 0.14 6.88 -5.38
N ASN A 36 -0.71 7.32 -4.45
CA ASN A 36 -0.39 7.34 -3.02
C ASN A 36 -0.96 6.18 -2.19
N VAL A 37 -1.60 5.21 -2.81
CA VAL A 37 -2.09 4.02 -2.12
C VAL A 37 -1.12 2.88 -2.36
N ASN A 38 -0.26 2.63 -1.39
CA ASN A 38 0.72 1.56 -1.47
C ASN A 38 0.25 0.32 -0.72
N ILE A 39 0.60 -0.84 -1.28
CA ILE A 39 0.47 -2.14 -0.63
C ILE A 39 1.86 -2.60 -0.22
N ALA A 40 2.00 -3.03 1.02
CA ALA A 40 3.22 -3.67 1.49
C ALA A 40 3.01 -5.18 1.63
N VAL A 41 4.02 -5.95 1.28
CA VAL A 41 4.06 -7.40 1.47
C VAL A 41 5.27 -7.75 2.33
N ALA A 42 5.05 -8.39 3.46
CA ALA A 42 6.13 -8.93 4.28
C ALA A 42 6.78 -10.10 3.54
N ALA A 43 8.08 -10.03 3.26
CA ALA A 43 8.77 -10.95 2.37
C ALA A 43 10.12 -11.43 2.90
N GLU A 44 10.52 -12.62 2.47
CA GLU A 44 11.80 -13.22 2.84
C GLU A 44 12.98 -12.66 2.04
N ARG A 45 12.72 -12.11 0.87
CA ARG A 45 13.74 -11.56 -0.05
C ARG A 45 13.31 -10.20 -0.60
N SER A 46 14.22 -9.48 -1.20
CA SER A 46 14.02 -8.13 -1.76
C SER A 46 13.45 -8.11 -3.18
N THR A 47 12.92 -9.21 -3.68
CA THR A 47 12.35 -9.32 -5.03
C THR A 47 10.85 -9.57 -5.00
N GLU A 48 10.12 -9.10 -6.02
CA GLU A 48 8.68 -9.31 -6.15
C GLU A 48 8.26 -10.80 -6.21
N PHE A 49 9.18 -11.67 -6.59
CA PHE A 49 8.97 -13.12 -6.63
C PHE A 49 9.23 -13.81 -5.29
N SER A 50 9.52 -13.03 -4.24
CA SER A 50 9.79 -13.58 -2.93
C SER A 50 8.56 -14.26 -2.33
N LYS A 51 8.81 -15.33 -1.58
CA LYS A 51 7.81 -15.90 -0.69
C LYS A 51 7.39 -14.86 0.37
N ILE A 52 6.11 -14.85 0.69
CA ILE A 52 5.57 -14.04 1.78
C ILE A 52 6.07 -14.60 3.11
N SER A 53 6.48 -13.71 4.02
CA SER A 53 7.03 -14.10 5.31
C SER A 53 5.94 -14.53 6.29
N ASP A 54 6.25 -15.58 7.05
CA ASP A 54 5.36 -16.10 8.08
C ASP A 54 5.24 -15.15 9.29
N LYS A 55 6.25 -14.29 9.51
CA LYS A 55 6.33 -13.41 10.68
C LYS A 55 6.41 -11.95 10.30
N THR A 56 5.29 -11.26 10.32
CA THR A 56 5.18 -9.86 9.92
C THR A 56 6.22 -8.94 10.58
N GLY A 57 6.35 -8.98 11.91
CA GLY A 57 7.25 -8.09 12.63
C GLY A 57 8.74 -8.40 12.45
N LYS A 58 9.06 -9.63 12.06
CA LYS A 58 10.43 -10.12 11.85
C LYS A 58 10.77 -10.46 10.40
N ALA A 59 9.88 -10.12 9.48
CA ALA A 59 10.14 -10.29 8.06
C ALA A 59 11.41 -9.53 7.67
N PRO A 60 12.30 -10.12 6.85
CA PRO A 60 13.52 -9.44 6.41
C PRO A 60 13.25 -8.18 5.59
N PHE A 61 12.23 -8.21 4.75
CA PHE A 61 11.88 -7.12 3.84
C PHE A 61 10.38 -6.83 3.82
N PHE A 62 10.06 -5.59 3.49
CA PHE A 62 8.73 -5.19 3.05
C PHE A 62 8.81 -4.75 1.59
N LEU A 63 8.06 -5.43 0.74
CA LEU A 63 7.95 -5.11 -0.68
C LEU A 63 6.81 -4.12 -0.87
N ILE A 64 7.09 -3.00 -1.51
CA ILE A 64 6.11 -1.95 -1.75
C ILE A 64 5.62 -2.04 -3.19
N PHE A 65 4.32 -2.13 -3.34
CA PHE A 65 3.61 -2.09 -4.62
C PHE A 65 2.71 -0.85 -4.63
N ASP A 66 2.55 -0.24 -5.77
CA ASP A 66 1.67 0.91 -5.91
C ASP A 66 0.19 0.53 -6.06
N GLY A 67 -0.69 1.52 -6.20
CA GLY A 67 -2.12 1.32 -6.37
C GLY A 67 -2.53 0.60 -7.65
N SER A 68 -1.63 0.38 -8.59
CA SER A 68 -1.84 -0.42 -9.80
C SER A 68 -1.37 -1.88 -9.67
N GLY A 69 -0.71 -2.21 -8.56
CA GLY A 69 -0.09 -3.51 -8.34
C GLY A 69 1.32 -3.63 -8.92
N ALA A 70 1.94 -2.55 -9.35
CA ALA A 70 3.31 -2.55 -9.84
C ALA A 70 4.31 -2.52 -8.68
N PHE A 71 5.36 -3.32 -8.77
CA PHE A 71 6.44 -3.32 -7.79
C PHE A 71 7.23 -2.02 -7.83
N VAL A 72 7.35 -1.36 -6.69
CA VAL A 72 8.04 -0.07 -6.56
C VAL A 72 9.43 -0.24 -5.98
N LYS A 73 9.52 -0.85 -4.80
CA LYS A 73 10.80 -1.03 -4.08
C LYS A 73 10.70 -2.09 -2.99
N ALA A 74 11.85 -2.57 -2.54
CA ALA A 74 11.98 -3.37 -1.34
C ALA A 74 12.63 -2.56 -0.23
N ILE A 75 12.08 -2.63 0.97
CA ILE A 75 12.60 -1.96 2.16
C ILE A 75 13.07 -3.02 3.13
N LYS A 76 14.32 -2.89 3.59
CA LYS A 76 14.83 -3.75 4.67
C LYS A 76 14.11 -3.41 5.98
N ASN A 77 13.63 -4.43 6.69
CA ASN A 77 12.94 -4.24 7.95
C ASN A 77 13.95 -3.84 9.06
N PRO A 78 13.87 -2.63 9.59
CA PRO A 78 14.76 -2.20 10.67
C PRO A 78 14.50 -2.92 11.99
N ALA A 79 13.31 -3.51 12.15
CA ALA A 79 12.89 -4.19 13.35
C ALA A 79 13.10 -5.72 13.30
N GLN A 80 13.72 -6.27 12.25
CA GLN A 80 13.89 -7.71 12.06
C GLN A 80 14.48 -8.43 13.27
N TYR A 81 15.49 -7.83 13.90
CA TYR A 81 16.20 -8.40 15.05
C TYR A 81 15.83 -7.72 16.38
N GLN A 82 14.85 -6.86 16.38
CA GLN A 82 14.43 -6.14 17.57
C GLN A 82 13.71 -7.08 18.54
N GLN A 83 14.10 -7.04 19.83
CA GLN A 83 13.54 -7.91 20.87
C GLN A 83 12.24 -7.39 21.49
N GLY A 84 11.75 -6.26 21.08
CA GLY A 84 10.52 -5.68 21.56
C GLY A 84 10.16 -4.45 20.73
N GLY A 85 8.88 -4.10 20.66
CA GLY A 85 8.42 -2.96 19.91
C GLY A 85 8.49 -3.11 18.38
N ALA A 86 8.76 -4.30 17.86
CA ALA A 86 8.85 -4.53 16.41
C ALA A 86 7.56 -4.12 15.68
N SER A 87 6.40 -4.41 16.26
CA SER A 87 5.12 -4.03 15.68
C SER A 87 4.94 -2.50 15.54
N SER A 88 5.39 -1.75 16.54
CA SER A 88 5.35 -0.27 16.49
C SER A 88 6.31 0.28 15.45
N SER A 89 7.53 -0.26 15.37
CA SER A 89 8.53 0.15 14.38
C SER A 89 8.07 -0.15 12.95
N VAL A 90 7.51 -1.32 12.72
CA VAL A 90 6.95 -1.71 11.41
C VAL A 90 5.78 -0.80 11.03
N THR A 91 4.85 -0.55 11.95
CA THR A 91 3.70 0.32 11.70
C THR A 91 4.15 1.75 11.35
N ALA A 92 5.13 2.29 12.05
CA ALA A 92 5.70 3.61 11.75
C ALA A 92 6.34 3.65 10.36
N LEU A 93 7.08 2.61 9.98
CA LEU A 93 7.67 2.47 8.65
C LEU A 93 6.59 2.46 7.56
N LEU A 94 5.56 1.66 7.73
CA LEU A 94 4.45 1.54 6.78
C LEU A 94 3.69 2.87 6.60
N LYS A 95 3.48 3.60 7.69
CA LYS A 95 2.87 4.95 7.64
C LYS A 95 3.74 5.92 6.84
N LYS A 96 5.05 5.91 7.06
CA LYS A 96 6.00 6.72 6.32
C LYS A 96 5.96 6.44 4.82
N GLU A 97 5.74 5.20 4.43
CA GLU A 97 5.66 4.76 3.04
C GLU A 97 4.26 4.85 2.44
N SER A 98 3.32 5.49 3.11
CA SER A 98 1.92 5.66 2.67
C SER A 98 1.21 4.34 2.38
N VAL A 99 1.54 3.31 3.14
CA VAL A 99 0.93 1.98 3.00
C VAL A 99 -0.48 1.99 3.58
N LYS A 100 -1.43 1.47 2.83
CA LYS A 100 -2.82 1.29 3.25
C LYS A 100 -3.18 -0.16 3.56
N THR A 101 -2.46 -1.10 2.97
CA THR A 101 -2.69 -2.52 3.16
C THR A 101 -1.38 -3.25 3.34
N LEU A 102 -1.30 -4.09 4.38
CA LEU A 102 -0.16 -4.97 4.65
C LEU A 102 -0.58 -6.42 4.43
N ILE A 103 0.24 -7.18 3.71
CA ILE A 103 0.02 -8.60 3.43
C ILE A 103 1.14 -9.41 4.09
N ALA A 104 0.76 -10.44 4.83
CA ALA A 104 1.67 -11.42 5.43
C ALA A 104 0.96 -12.76 5.59
N VAL A 105 1.67 -13.81 5.96
CA VAL A 105 1.04 -15.12 6.20
C VAL A 105 0.18 -15.08 7.45
N GLU A 106 0.72 -14.52 8.55
CA GLU A 106 -0.05 -14.35 9.79
C GLU A 106 0.35 -13.07 10.52
N PHE A 107 -0.54 -12.59 11.36
CA PHE A 107 -0.36 -11.39 12.19
C PHE A 107 -0.46 -11.74 13.67
N GLY A 108 0.45 -11.23 14.47
CA GLY A 108 0.35 -11.29 15.92
C GLY A 108 -0.61 -10.21 16.45
N ALA A 109 -1.26 -10.47 17.59
CA ALA A 109 -2.25 -9.58 18.20
C ALA A 109 -1.74 -8.13 18.39
N LYS A 110 -0.49 -7.93 18.78
CA LYS A 110 0.11 -6.59 18.91
C LYS A 110 0.23 -5.88 17.56
N MET A 111 0.58 -6.63 16.51
CA MET A 111 0.67 -6.10 15.15
C MET A 111 -0.71 -5.68 14.65
N GLU A 112 -1.71 -6.53 14.78
CA GLU A 112 -3.09 -6.22 14.39
C GLU A 112 -3.60 -4.94 15.08
N ASN A 113 -3.41 -4.83 16.39
CA ASN A 113 -3.84 -3.66 17.15
C ASN A 113 -3.15 -2.38 16.68
N ASN A 114 -1.84 -2.44 16.40
CA ASN A 114 -1.09 -1.30 15.90
C ASN A 114 -1.53 -0.90 14.47
N LEU A 115 -1.78 -1.88 13.61
CA LEU A 115 -2.26 -1.63 12.25
C LEU A 115 -3.65 -1.00 12.26
N LYS A 116 -4.58 -1.52 13.06
CA LYS A 116 -5.92 -0.95 13.25
C LYS A 116 -5.85 0.49 13.76
N ALA A 117 -5.02 0.76 14.76
CA ALA A 117 -4.82 2.11 15.30
C ALA A 117 -4.23 3.08 14.26
N ALA A 118 -3.43 2.58 13.34
CA ALA A 118 -2.83 3.36 12.26
C ALA A 118 -3.72 3.51 11.02
N GLY A 119 -4.87 2.84 10.98
CA GLY A 119 -5.75 2.82 9.81
C GLY A 119 -5.20 2.03 8.63
N ILE A 120 -4.34 1.04 8.90
CA ILE A 120 -3.77 0.15 7.89
C ILE A 120 -4.55 -1.16 7.90
N GLU A 121 -5.08 -1.54 6.76
CA GLU A 121 -5.69 -2.85 6.56
C GLU A 121 -4.62 -3.94 6.51
N TYR A 122 -4.98 -5.14 6.90
CA TYR A 122 -4.08 -6.29 6.83
C TYR A 122 -4.80 -7.51 6.27
N LEU A 123 -4.08 -8.25 5.43
CA LEU A 123 -4.59 -9.46 4.77
C LEU A 123 -3.64 -10.62 5.01
N GLU A 124 -4.18 -11.77 5.41
CA GLU A 124 -3.43 -13.00 5.54
C GLU A 124 -3.45 -13.75 4.22
N HIS A 125 -2.26 -13.96 3.66
CA HIS A 125 -2.06 -14.69 2.42
C HIS A 125 -0.72 -15.42 2.42
N SER A 126 -0.71 -16.59 1.80
CA SER A 126 0.51 -17.36 1.52
C SER A 126 0.81 -17.37 0.03
N GLY A 127 2.03 -17.70 -0.34
CA GLY A 127 2.48 -17.75 -1.71
C GLY A 127 3.58 -16.73 -2.01
N THR A 128 3.71 -16.30 -3.25
CA THR A 128 4.66 -15.25 -3.64
C THR A 128 4.00 -13.87 -3.61
N ALA A 129 4.80 -12.86 -3.33
CA ALA A 129 4.31 -11.49 -3.23
C ALA A 129 3.62 -11.04 -4.53
N LYS A 130 4.24 -11.32 -5.68
CA LYS A 130 3.71 -10.96 -6.99
C LYS A 130 2.35 -11.61 -7.26
N GLU A 131 2.23 -12.91 -7.06
CA GLU A 131 0.98 -13.65 -7.31
C GLU A 131 -0.18 -13.12 -6.46
N VAL A 132 0.09 -12.84 -5.19
CA VAL A 132 -0.94 -12.34 -4.28
C VAL A 132 -1.37 -10.93 -4.67
N VAL A 133 -0.44 -10.04 -4.94
CA VAL A 133 -0.76 -8.68 -5.39
C VAL A 133 -1.53 -8.71 -6.71
N GLU A 134 -1.08 -9.47 -7.70
CA GLU A 134 -1.81 -9.62 -8.96
C GLU A 134 -3.24 -10.15 -8.75
N SER A 135 -3.45 -11.08 -7.84
CA SER A 135 -4.78 -11.63 -7.56
C SER A 135 -5.76 -10.58 -7.00
N ILE A 136 -5.24 -9.60 -6.26
CA ILE A 136 -6.04 -8.50 -5.71
C ILE A 136 -6.51 -7.55 -6.83
N PHE A 137 -5.68 -7.32 -7.84
CA PHE A 137 -5.98 -6.38 -8.93
C PHE A 137 -6.67 -7.00 -10.15
N LYS A 138 -6.67 -8.32 -10.27
CA LYS A 138 -7.30 -9.05 -11.39
C LYS A 138 -8.81 -9.32 -11.23
N LYS A 139 -9.47 -8.56 -10.38
CA LYS A 139 -10.94 -8.69 -10.25
C LYS A 139 -11.69 -8.04 -11.41
#